data_268d868058426f0b812f1ba5904288d2
#
_entry.id   268d868058426f0b812f1ba5904288d2
#
_cell.length_a   1.000
_cell.length_b   1.000
_cell.length_c   1.000
_cell.angle_alpha   90.00
_cell.angle_beta   90.00
_cell.angle_gamma   90.00
#
_symmetry.space_group_name_H-M   'P 1'
#
loop_
_entity.id
_entity.type
_entity.pdbx_description
1 polymer ?
#
loop_
_entity_poly.entity_id
_entity_poly.type
_entity_poly.pdbx_seq_one_letter_code
_entity_poly.pdbx_strand_id
1 'polypeptide(L)'
;MNFKYILNIVIILLTITVNAQDVATIKGKLVNENNEPIEGATIAVIGAAKGTISDKNGAYKLTIPANTEVKVGITFVGFEPITKTFQLKKNEVVEFSPTVRKSTTNIGEFELKEEKERISTMVKIQPNLASRFSSTSGSFEAILKTMPGVSSNNELSSQYSVRGGNYDENLIYVNDIEIFRPFLIRSGQQEGLSFINSEMVADINFSAGGFEAKYGDKMASVLDITYREPEEFSGSATLSLQGAQTTFGGASKNHRFTHLSGVRYKTNRYVLSSLDTDGNYRPSFYDVQTYLTYDITEKWEIGFLGNFAQNKYKFIPSTRETEFGTINEALQLTVFFEGQEVDQFTTYFGAVSNTFRPKDNIELKLISSFFMSQEDEKYDIEGAYRIDELERDLSKDNFGDVKFNRGVGSFLDHARNRLDATIFNLEHKGKIIEKKHTTFWGVKYQREMILDKISEWGIIDSTGYLTPHPADSVGYTDPNAQPTQLLELNEVLKSKIDLSSNRYSGYLQRTWQWENDSVKYSTSFGVRANYWDYNNEFIFSPRATFSIKPNWKHDYLFRLSGGVYYQPPFYREMRNFDGTINPDIKSQVSYQTILGSDHNFKAWGRPFKFTAE
;
A
#
# COMPACT_ATOMS: atom_id res chain seq x y z
N MET A 1 26.45 -7.41 -20.34
CA MET A 1 27.39 -6.80 -19.37
C MET A 1 28.00 -7.95 -18.57
N ASN A 2 29.32 -8.14 -18.60
CA ASN A 2 29.97 -9.33 -18.03
C ASN A 2 29.86 -9.39 -16.51
N PHE A 3 29.41 -10.51 -15.97
CA PHE A 3 29.28 -10.82 -14.54
C PHE A 3 30.50 -10.42 -13.68
N LYS A 4 31.71 -10.43 -14.27
CA LYS A 4 32.92 -9.97 -13.62
C LYS A 4 32.93 -8.47 -13.24
N TYR A 5 32.26 -7.61 -13.99
CA TYR A 5 32.19 -6.18 -13.67
C TYR A 5 31.18 -5.90 -12.52
N ILE A 6 30.11 -6.68 -12.46
CA ILE A 6 29.13 -6.59 -11.36
C ILE A 6 29.77 -7.08 -10.05
N LEU A 7 30.54 -8.17 -10.10
CA LEU A 7 31.26 -8.70 -8.94
C LEU A 7 32.31 -7.72 -8.41
N ASN A 8 33.06 -7.03 -9.30
CA ASN A 8 34.01 -6.02 -8.89
C ASN A 8 33.37 -4.76 -8.30
N ILE A 9 32.22 -4.33 -8.79
CA ILE A 9 31.45 -3.21 -8.20
C ILE A 9 30.93 -3.60 -6.81
N VAL A 10 30.47 -4.82 -6.61
CA VAL A 10 30.02 -5.32 -5.30
C VAL A 10 31.18 -5.42 -4.30
N ILE A 11 32.37 -5.82 -4.76
CA ILE A 11 33.58 -5.91 -3.91
C ILE A 11 34.08 -4.50 -3.53
N ILE A 12 33.99 -3.52 -4.43
CA ILE A 12 34.39 -2.12 -4.16
C ILE A 12 33.40 -1.47 -3.16
N LEU A 13 32.12 -1.83 -3.20
CA LEU A 13 31.11 -1.35 -2.22
C LEU A 13 31.27 -1.97 -0.82
N LEU A 14 31.94 -3.13 -0.72
CA LEU A 14 32.20 -3.81 0.57
C LEU A 14 33.45 -3.30 1.31
N THR A 15 34.26 -2.41 0.72
CA THR A 15 35.46 -1.84 1.36
C THR A 15 35.22 -0.53 2.09
N ILE A 16 33.96 -0.17 2.41
CA ILE A 16 33.68 0.95 3.31
C ILE A 16 34.14 0.55 4.72
N THR A 17 35.26 1.07 5.14
CA THR A 17 35.79 0.89 6.51
C THR A 17 34.80 1.46 7.50
N VAL A 18 34.15 0.57 8.25
CA VAL A 18 33.37 0.93 9.43
C VAL A 18 34.36 1.48 10.48
N ASN A 19 34.43 2.79 10.60
CA ASN A 19 35.07 3.39 11.76
C ASN A 19 34.21 3.06 12.97
N ALA A 20 34.65 2.15 13.83
CA ALA A 20 34.03 1.90 15.10
C ALA A 20 34.01 3.21 15.91
N GLN A 21 32.82 3.77 16.15
CA GLN A 21 32.68 4.95 16.99
C GLN A 21 33.24 4.68 18.38
N ASP A 22 34.04 5.61 18.90
CA ASP A 22 34.51 5.56 20.28
C ASP A 22 33.29 5.64 21.20
N VAL A 23 33.14 4.67 22.09
CA VAL A 23 31.97 4.57 22.97
C VAL A 23 32.35 4.72 24.43
N ALA A 24 31.42 5.24 25.23
CA ALA A 24 31.42 5.27 26.69
C ALA A 24 30.16 4.56 27.21
N THR A 25 30.14 4.24 28.50
CA THR A 25 29.02 3.50 29.11
C THR A 25 28.47 4.24 30.32
N ILE A 26 27.15 4.40 30.36
CA ILE A 26 26.42 4.83 31.56
C ILE A 26 25.70 3.60 32.11
N LYS A 27 25.89 3.31 33.39
CA LYS A 27 25.18 2.25 34.11
C LYS A 27 24.59 2.80 35.41
N GLY A 28 23.56 2.17 35.92
CA GLY A 28 22.97 2.60 37.18
C GLY A 28 21.74 1.76 37.54
N LYS A 29 21.10 2.19 38.62
CA LYS A 29 19.88 1.60 39.15
C LYS A 29 18.81 2.68 39.33
N LEU A 30 17.61 2.44 38.81
CA LEU A 30 16.46 3.32 38.98
C LEU A 30 15.60 2.84 40.14
N VAL A 31 15.31 3.73 41.06
CA VAL A 31 14.43 3.48 42.21
C VAL A 31 13.42 4.61 42.34
N ASN A 32 12.28 4.33 42.94
CA ASN A 32 11.29 5.36 43.30
C ASN A 32 11.64 5.97 44.69
N GLU A 33 10.81 6.90 45.15
CA GLU A 33 10.99 7.59 46.46
C GLU A 33 10.94 6.63 47.68
N ASN A 34 10.37 5.43 47.48
CA ASN A 34 10.31 4.38 48.51
C ASN A 34 11.48 3.38 48.41
N ASN A 35 12.51 3.66 47.61
CA ASN A 35 13.63 2.76 47.31
C ASN A 35 13.24 1.46 46.57
N GLU A 36 12.06 1.37 45.96
CA GLU A 36 11.65 0.22 45.18
C GLU A 36 12.22 0.32 43.76
N PRO A 37 12.75 -0.79 43.19
CA PRO A 37 13.29 -0.78 41.83
C PRO A 37 12.20 -0.55 40.77
N ILE A 38 12.52 0.22 39.74
CA ILE A 38 11.61 0.50 38.61
C ILE A 38 12.02 -0.36 37.42
N GLU A 39 11.19 -1.35 37.11
CA GLU A 39 11.32 -2.22 35.93
C GLU A 39 10.64 -1.55 34.71
N GLY A 40 11.28 -1.64 33.54
CA GLY A 40 10.67 -1.20 32.29
C GLY A 40 10.76 0.30 32.01
N ALA A 41 11.51 1.07 32.80
CA ALA A 41 11.80 2.47 32.48
C ALA A 41 12.69 2.55 31.24
N THR A 42 12.39 3.48 30.34
CA THR A 42 13.19 3.74 29.15
C THR A 42 14.29 4.74 29.44
N ILE A 43 15.54 4.37 29.14
CA ILE A 43 16.73 5.23 29.24
C ILE A 43 17.26 5.41 27.82
N ALA A 44 17.15 6.61 27.24
CA ALA A 44 17.51 6.86 25.86
C ALA A 44 18.32 8.13 25.68
N VAL A 45 19.13 8.15 24.64
CA VAL A 45 19.79 9.38 24.18
C VAL A 45 18.74 10.24 23.49
N ILE A 46 18.56 11.47 23.95
CA ILE A 46 17.63 12.43 23.35
C ILE A 46 18.17 12.85 21.99
N GLY A 47 17.35 12.65 20.92
CA GLY A 47 17.74 12.94 19.54
C GLY A 47 18.47 11.81 18.82
N ALA A 48 18.55 10.60 19.42
CA ALA A 48 19.11 9.42 18.76
C ALA A 48 18.27 8.16 19.06
N ALA A 49 18.25 7.22 18.12
CA ALA A 49 17.55 5.93 18.29
C ALA A 49 18.28 4.95 19.23
N LYS A 50 19.01 5.46 20.21
CA LYS A 50 19.85 4.67 21.12
C LYS A 50 19.28 4.71 22.52
N GLY A 51 18.85 3.55 23.02
CA GLY A 51 18.25 3.43 24.34
C GLY A 51 18.38 2.04 24.93
N THR A 52 18.01 1.90 26.19
CA THR A 52 17.92 0.65 26.95
C THR A 52 16.72 0.73 27.89
N ILE A 53 16.36 -0.40 28.48
CA ILE A 53 15.27 -0.51 29.44
C ILE A 53 15.83 -1.02 30.75
N SER A 54 15.33 -0.51 31.91
CA SER A 54 15.69 -1.03 33.21
C SER A 54 15.12 -2.44 33.45
N ASP A 55 15.92 -3.30 34.08
CA ASP A 55 15.54 -4.68 34.41
C ASP A 55 14.68 -4.76 35.69
N LYS A 56 14.33 -6.00 36.10
CA LYS A 56 13.55 -6.30 37.33
C LYS A 56 14.11 -5.70 38.61
N ASN A 57 15.42 -5.47 38.65
CA ASN A 57 16.11 -4.87 39.81
C ASN A 57 16.30 -3.36 39.64
N GLY A 58 15.71 -2.76 38.58
CA GLY A 58 15.88 -1.37 38.21
C GLY A 58 17.25 -1.07 37.55
N ALA A 59 18.11 -2.08 37.32
CA ALA A 59 19.44 -1.86 36.76
C ALA A 59 19.38 -1.63 35.23
N TYR A 60 20.27 -0.75 34.74
CA TYR A 60 20.39 -0.46 33.33
C TYR A 60 21.84 -0.22 32.91
N LYS A 61 22.11 -0.39 31.62
CA LYS A 61 23.37 -0.12 30.95
C LYS A 61 23.12 0.49 29.59
N LEU A 62 23.54 1.72 29.35
CA LEU A 62 23.43 2.44 28.09
C LEU A 62 24.82 2.76 27.56
N THR A 63 25.08 2.39 26.31
CA THR A 63 26.33 2.76 25.62
C THR A 63 26.06 4.01 24.79
N ILE A 64 26.88 5.05 24.96
CA ILE A 64 26.76 6.35 24.28
C ILE A 64 28.03 6.67 23.48
N PRO A 65 27.98 7.56 22.48
CA PRO A 65 29.18 8.10 21.83
C PRO A 65 30.12 8.77 22.86
N ALA A 66 31.41 8.52 22.70
CA ALA A 66 32.42 9.17 23.53
C ALA A 66 32.89 10.50 22.91
N ASN A 67 33.48 11.38 23.73
CA ASN A 67 34.06 12.67 23.35
C ASN A 67 33.07 13.68 22.74
N THR A 68 31.78 13.43 22.89
CA THR A 68 30.68 14.32 22.46
C THR A 68 29.74 14.59 23.62
N GLU A 69 29.06 15.72 23.59
CA GLU A 69 28.01 16.03 24.55
C GLU A 69 26.75 15.25 24.19
N VAL A 70 26.26 14.42 25.12
CA VAL A 70 25.09 13.55 24.92
C VAL A 70 24.06 13.83 26.01
N LYS A 71 22.84 14.17 25.63
CA LYS A 71 21.69 14.27 26.54
C LYS A 71 21.01 12.91 26.67
N VAL A 72 20.94 12.41 27.92
CA VAL A 72 20.23 11.15 28.21
C VAL A 72 18.95 11.46 28.97
N GLY A 73 17.84 10.96 28.46
CA GLY A 73 16.53 11.04 29.10
C GLY A 73 16.14 9.71 29.74
N ILE A 74 15.54 9.77 30.91
CA ILE A 74 14.93 8.62 31.60
C ILE A 74 13.44 8.90 31.71
N THR A 75 12.62 7.99 31.15
CA THR A 75 11.16 8.13 31.17
C THR A 75 10.50 6.85 31.63
N PHE A 76 9.48 6.99 32.46
CA PHE A 76 8.62 5.89 32.90
C PHE A 76 7.20 6.41 33.13
N VAL A 77 6.19 5.62 32.79
CA VAL A 77 4.79 6.04 32.88
C VAL A 77 4.41 6.36 34.32
N GLY A 78 3.92 7.57 34.56
CA GLY A 78 3.52 8.05 35.89
C GLY A 78 4.63 8.65 36.74
N PHE A 79 5.82 8.87 36.17
CA PHE A 79 6.96 9.49 36.85
C PHE A 79 7.50 10.71 36.10
N GLU A 80 8.14 11.62 36.79
CA GLU A 80 8.78 12.80 36.19
C GLU A 80 9.95 12.38 35.31
N PRO A 81 10.04 12.86 34.05
CA PRO A 81 11.19 12.57 33.21
C PRO A 81 12.46 13.22 33.76
N ILE A 82 13.54 12.47 33.77
CA ILE A 82 14.86 12.97 34.20
C ILE A 82 15.72 13.13 32.95
N THR A 83 16.34 14.31 32.80
CA THR A 83 17.29 14.56 31.71
C THR A 83 18.64 14.97 32.30
N LYS A 84 19.72 14.37 31.81
CA LYS A 84 21.08 14.71 32.19
C LYS A 84 22.02 14.67 31.00
N THR A 85 22.90 15.65 30.93
CA THR A 85 23.92 15.76 29.90
C THR A 85 25.21 15.09 30.36
N PHE A 86 25.84 14.31 29.49
CA PHE A 86 27.11 13.62 29.72
C PHE A 86 28.10 13.95 28.61
N GLN A 87 29.36 14.12 28.97
CA GLN A 87 30.48 14.21 28.04
C GLN A 87 31.58 13.29 28.55
N LEU A 88 31.63 12.07 28.03
CA LEU A 88 32.49 11.00 28.54
C LEU A 88 33.62 10.69 27.55
N LYS A 89 34.78 10.30 28.11
CA LYS A 89 35.91 9.85 27.29
C LYS A 89 35.73 8.42 26.79
N LYS A 90 36.51 8.03 25.81
CA LYS A 90 36.53 6.65 25.29
C LYS A 90 36.70 5.61 26.40
N ASN A 91 35.84 4.60 26.43
CA ASN A 91 35.80 3.51 27.42
C ASN A 91 35.50 3.97 28.85
N GLU A 92 35.13 5.21 29.05
CA GLU A 92 34.73 5.69 30.39
C GLU A 92 33.39 5.07 30.81
N VAL A 93 33.31 4.64 32.07
CA VAL A 93 32.09 4.08 32.66
C VAL A 93 31.65 4.97 33.79
N VAL A 94 30.46 5.56 33.67
CA VAL A 94 29.89 6.43 34.70
C VAL A 94 28.69 5.75 35.33
N GLU A 95 28.56 5.82 36.65
CA GLU A 95 27.38 5.38 37.38
C GLU A 95 26.40 6.53 37.54
N PHE A 96 25.15 6.33 37.11
CA PHE A 96 24.07 7.28 37.26
C PHE A 96 22.82 6.56 37.74
N SER A 97 22.51 6.70 39.03
CA SER A 97 21.42 6.03 39.74
C SER A 97 20.45 7.05 40.34
N PRO A 98 19.66 7.74 39.51
CA PRO A 98 18.73 8.74 40.00
C PRO A 98 17.49 8.12 40.63
N THR A 99 16.91 8.79 41.62
CA THR A 99 15.58 8.47 42.14
C THR A 99 14.53 9.13 41.29
N VAL A 100 13.59 8.34 40.77
CA VAL A 100 12.50 8.80 39.92
C VAL A 100 11.30 9.18 40.80
N ARG A 101 10.80 10.42 40.67
CA ARG A 101 9.70 10.94 41.48
C ARG A 101 8.37 10.71 40.73
N LYS A 102 7.32 10.37 41.49
CA LYS A 102 5.98 10.29 40.91
C LYS A 102 5.57 11.65 40.34
N SER A 103 5.16 11.69 39.09
CA SER A 103 4.71 12.93 38.48
C SER A 103 3.39 13.37 39.10
N THR A 104 3.42 14.53 39.72
CA THR A 104 2.21 15.22 40.18
C THR A 104 1.73 16.29 39.19
N THR A 105 2.44 16.47 38.09
CA THR A 105 2.15 17.53 37.10
C THR A 105 2.10 16.97 35.69
N ASN A 106 0.95 17.11 35.08
CA ASN A 106 0.57 17.06 33.64
C ASN A 106 1.60 16.49 32.64
N ILE A 107 1.26 15.33 32.15
CA ILE A 107 1.71 14.70 30.89
C ILE A 107 1.14 15.51 29.67
N GLY A 108 1.31 16.83 29.68
CA GLY A 108 0.52 17.72 28.82
C GLY A 108 0.92 17.74 27.34
N GLU A 109 2.16 17.41 26.98
CA GLU A 109 2.63 17.64 25.60
C GLU A 109 2.54 16.38 24.73
N PHE A 110 2.78 15.20 25.27
CA PHE A 110 2.61 13.92 24.55
C PHE A 110 1.13 13.52 24.44
N GLU A 111 0.34 13.70 25.50
CA GLU A 111 -1.11 13.48 25.45
C GLU A 111 -1.82 14.42 24.47
N LEU A 112 -1.37 15.66 24.33
CA LEU A 112 -1.98 16.62 23.39
C LEU A 112 -1.81 16.21 21.93
N LYS A 113 -0.71 15.56 21.55
CA LYS A 113 -0.50 15.11 20.16
C LYS A 113 -1.33 13.86 19.87
N GLU A 114 -1.34 12.91 20.77
CA GLU A 114 -2.14 11.67 20.66
C GLU A 114 -3.66 11.97 20.74
N GLU A 115 -4.06 12.94 21.55
CA GLU A 115 -5.45 13.36 21.69
C GLU A 115 -5.95 14.12 20.46
N LYS A 116 -5.12 14.94 19.80
CA LYS A 116 -5.46 15.59 18.53
C LYS A 116 -5.68 14.56 17.40
N GLU A 117 -4.91 13.50 17.37
CA GLU A 117 -5.06 12.41 16.40
C GLU A 117 -6.34 11.60 16.64
N ARG A 118 -6.73 11.35 17.89
CA ARG A 118 -7.96 10.63 18.25
C ARG A 118 -9.26 11.36 17.89
N ILE A 119 -9.23 12.68 17.78
CA ILE A 119 -10.40 13.53 17.47
C ILE A 119 -10.79 13.38 16.00
N SER A 120 -9.85 13.09 15.10
CA SER A 120 -10.11 12.81 13.69
C SER A 120 -10.62 11.38 13.49
N THR A 121 -11.09 11.05 12.29
CA THR A 121 -11.42 9.67 11.90
C THR A 121 -10.17 8.82 11.62
N MET A 122 -8.98 9.42 11.68
CA MET A 122 -7.71 8.73 11.44
C MET A 122 -7.32 7.90 12.67
N VAL A 123 -6.98 6.64 12.43
CA VAL A 123 -6.46 5.72 13.43
C VAL A 123 -4.97 5.53 13.17
N LYS A 124 -4.15 5.82 14.18
CA LYS A 124 -2.71 5.59 14.11
C LYS A 124 -2.39 4.10 14.26
N ILE A 125 -1.64 3.55 13.32
CA ILE A 125 -1.18 2.17 13.32
C ILE A 125 0.33 2.16 13.58
N GLN A 126 0.78 1.32 14.49
CA GLN A 126 2.21 1.20 14.80
C GLN A 126 2.93 0.42 13.69
N PRO A 127 3.94 0.98 13.01
CA PRO A 127 4.64 0.31 11.91
C PRO A 127 5.30 -1.01 12.29
N ASN A 128 5.78 -1.15 13.52
CA ASN A 128 6.42 -2.36 14.02
C ASN A 128 5.47 -3.56 14.14
N LEU A 129 4.16 -3.35 14.07
CA LEU A 129 3.20 -4.44 13.99
C LEU A 129 3.30 -5.18 12.65
N ALA A 130 3.70 -4.50 11.57
CA ALA A 130 3.85 -5.12 10.25
C ALA A 130 4.84 -6.29 10.26
N SER A 131 5.99 -6.12 10.92
CA SER A 131 7.01 -7.17 11.02
C SER A 131 6.65 -8.31 11.98
N ARG A 132 5.69 -8.07 12.88
CA ARG A 132 5.21 -9.05 13.87
C ARG A 132 3.97 -9.80 13.43
N PHE A 133 3.28 -9.29 12.41
CA PHE A 133 2.07 -9.89 11.91
C PHE A 133 2.41 -10.99 10.90
N SER A 134 2.02 -12.22 11.21
CA SER A 134 2.19 -13.34 10.29
C SER A 134 1.20 -13.20 9.14
N SER A 135 1.70 -13.03 7.94
CA SER A 135 0.91 -12.87 6.72
C SER A 135 1.54 -13.66 5.58
N THR A 136 0.70 -14.33 4.78
CA THR A 136 1.12 -15.07 3.60
C THR A 136 1.70 -14.16 2.51
N SER A 137 1.21 -12.94 2.41
CA SER A 137 1.70 -11.96 1.43
C SER A 137 2.96 -11.22 1.88
N GLY A 138 3.27 -11.19 3.20
CA GLY A 138 4.32 -10.34 3.77
C GLY A 138 4.10 -8.84 3.50
N SER A 139 2.89 -8.45 3.09
CA SER A 139 2.57 -7.09 2.73
C SER A 139 2.13 -6.29 3.96
N PHE A 140 2.39 -4.99 3.92
CA PHE A 140 1.95 -4.04 4.94
C PHE A 140 0.42 -4.03 5.10
N GLU A 141 -0.31 -4.18 4.00
CA GLU A 141 -1.77 -4.14 3.96
C GLU A 141 -2.43 -5.28 4.77
N ALA A 142 -1.69 -6.33 5.09
CA ALA A 142 -2.18 -7.39 5.97
C ALA A 142 -2.61 -6.86 7.35
N ILE A 143 -1.98 -5.80 7.86
CA ILE A 143 -2.40 -5.15 9.10
C ILE A 143 -3.74 -4.44 8.92
N LEU A 144 -3.94 -3.78 7.78
CA LEU A 144 -5.19 -3.07 7.51
C LEU A 144 -6.38 -4.01 7.53
N LYS A 145 -6.20 -5.28 7.11
CA LYS A 145 -7.23 -6.32 7.14
C LYS A 145 -7.70 -6.67 8.56
N THR A 146 -6.96 -6.27 9.60
CA THR A 146 -7.37 -6.40 11.00
C THR A 146 -8.22 -5.24 11.52
N MET A 147 -8.32 -4.15 10.74
CA MET A 147 -9.10 -2.98 11.13
C MET A 147 -10.60 -3.19 10.89
N PRO A 148 -11.46 -2.60 11.73
CA PRO A 148 -12.90 -2.67 11.54
C PRO A 148 -13.34 -2.15 10.16
N GLY A 149 -14.22 -2.91 9.49
CA GLY A 149 -14.74 -2.55 8.17
C GLY A 149 -13.80 -2.79 7.00
N VAL A 150 -12.61 -3.38 7.22
CA VAL A 150 -11.66 -3.76 6.17
C VAL A 150 -11.79 -5.25 5.88
N SER A 151 -11.88 -5.61 4.62
CA SER A 151 -11.95 -6.99 4.12
C SER A 151 -11.01 -7.21 2.95
N SER A 152 -10.73 -8.45 2.65
CA SER A 152 -9.99 -8.87 1.46
C SER A 152 -10.51 -10.24 1.02
N ASN A 153 -10.61 -10.43 -0.27
CA ASN A 153 -11.05 -11.69 -0.88
C ASN A 153 -9.90 -12.70 -1.08
N ASN A 154 -8.66 -12.26 -0.94
CA ASN A 154 -7.49 -13.11 -1.14
C ASN A 154 -6.35 -12.70 -0.19
N GLU A 155 -5.76 -13.68 0.51
CA GLU A 155 -4.65 -13.44 1.44
C GLU A 155 -3.32 -13.15 0.72
N LEU A 156 -3.16 -13.60 -0.51
CA LEU A 156 -1.97 -13.30 -1.33
C LEU A 156 -2.01 -11.90 -1.91
N SER A 157 -3.18 -11.24 -1.86
CA SER A 157 -3.41 -9.91 -2.40
C SER A 157 -3.03 -8.81 -1.41
N SER A 158 -2.41 -7.74 -1.91
CA SER A 158 -2.24 -6.49 -1.19
C SER A 158 -3.48 -5.60 -1.23
N GLN A 159 -4.44 -5.93 -2.09
CA GLN A 159 -5.70 -5.20 -2.24
C GLN A 159 -6.60 -5.42 -1.01
N TYR A 160 -7.30 -4.38 -0.63
CA TYR A 160 -8.28 -4.41 0.44
C TYR A 160 -9.50 -3.57 0.09
N SER A 161 -10.64 -4.00 0.57
CA SER A 161 -11.94 -3.32 0.45
C SER A 161 -12.33 -2.75 1.79
N VAL A 162 -12.90 -1.54 1.80
CA VAL A 162 -13.30 -0.87 3.03
C VAL A 162 -14.79 -0.56 2.97
N ARG A 163 -15.55 -1.05 3.95
CA ARG A 163 -17.00 -0.85 4.10
C ARG A 163 -17.80 -1.15 2.83
N GLY A 164 -17.39 -2.19 2.10
CA GLY A 164 -18.04 -2.61 0.85
C GLY A 164 -17.60 -1.84 -0.40
N GLY A 165 -16.72 -0.84 -0.26
CA GLY A 165 -16.06 -0.19 -1.40
C GLY A 165 -15.03 -1.09 -2.07
N ASN A 166 -14.71 -0.82 -3.32
CA ASN A 166 -13.72 -1.55 -4.07
C ASN A 166 -12.28 -1.09 -3.71
N TYR A 167 -11.26 -1.87 -4.06
CA TYR A 167 -9.86 -1.56 -3.76
C TYR A 167 -9.37 -0.26 -4.41
N ASP A 168 -9.88 0.11 -5.57
CA ASP A 168 -9.54 1.34 -6.30
C ASP A 168 -10.18 2.61 -5.71
N GLU A 169 -11.11 2.45 -4.75
CA GLU A 169 -11.70 3.55 -3.99
C GLU A 169 -10.84 3.97 -2.78
N ASN A 170 -9.71 3.31 -2.55
CA ASN A 170 -8.79 3.63 -1.47
C ASN A 170 -7.75 4.66 -1.91
N LEU A 171 -7.50 5.64 -1.06
CA LEU A 171 -6.55 6.71 -1.28
C LEU A 171 -5.27 6.45 -0.48
N ILE A 172 -4.13 6.55 -1.13
CA ILE A 172 -2.82 6.36 -0.48
C ILE A 172 -1.97 7.61 -0.67
N TYR A 173 -1.48 8.13 0.44
CA TYR A 173 -0.45 9.17 0.51
C TYR A 173 0.84 8.61 1.08
N VAL A 174 1.97 9.07 0.54
CA VAL A 174 3.30 8.88 1.13
C VAL A 174 3.97 10.24 1.22
N ASN A 175 4.28 10.70 2.43
CA ASN A 175 4.86 12.02 2.72
C ASN A 175 4.05 13.18 2.11
N ASP A 176 2.71 13.14 2.28
CA ASP A 176 1.73 14.07 1.68
C ASP A 176 1.59 13.99 0.14
N ILE A 177 2.30 13.10 -0.54
CA ILE A 177 2.25 12.91 -1.98
C ILE A 177 1.23 11.83 -2.28
N GLU A 178 0.21 12.14 -3.08
CA GLU A 178 -0.78 11.17 -3.54
C GLU A 178 -0.15 10.18 -4.51
N ILE A 179 -0.30 8.89 -4.21
CA ILE A 179 0.18 7.81 -5.07
C ILE A 179 -0.91 7.44 -6.05
N PHE A 180 -0.68 7.75 -7.31
CA PHE A 180 -1.60 7.40 -8.38
C PHE A 180 -1.57 5.89 -8.64
N ARG A 181 -2.76 5.24 -8.63
CA ARG A 181 -2.92 3.79 -8.87
C ARG A 181 -1.94 2.91 -8.08
N PRO A 182 -2.00 2.91 -6.75
CA PRO A 182 -1.09 2.12 -5.91
C PRO A 182 -1.24 0.59 -6.12
N PHE A 183 -2.37 0.16 -6.69
CA PHE A 183 -2.68 -1.23 -7.04
C PHE A 183 -2.90 -1.34 -8.55
N LEU A 184 -1.91 -1.84 -9.27
CA LEU A 184 -1.93 -1.90 -10.74
C LEU A 184 -2.67 -3.12 -11.28
N ILE A 185 -2.74 -4.22 -10.53
CA ILE A 185 -3.17 -5.53 -10.99
C ILE A 185 -4.48 -5.92 -10.28
N ARG A 186 -5.40 -6.57 -11.03
CA ARG A 186 -6.77 -6.87 -10.58
C ARG A 186 -6.97 -8.26 -9.96
N SER A 187 -6.03 -9.18 -10.13
CA SER A 187 -6.18 -10.59 -9.71
C SER A 187 -5.21 -10.92 -8.58
N GLY A 188 -5.69 -11.56 -7.53
CA GLY A 188 -4.86 -11.99 -6.41
C GLY A 188 -3.70 -12.92 -6.78
N GLN A 189 -3.81 -13.63 -7.88
CA GLN A 189 -2.75 -14.47 -8.42
C GLN A 189 -1.68 -13.64 -9.17
N GLN A 190 -2.06 -12.49 -9.71
CA GLN A 190 -1.23 -11.57 -10.48
C GLN A 190 -0.64 -10.45 -9.63
N GLU A 191 -0.88 -10.44 -8.33
CA GLU A 191 -0.48 -9.33 -7.50
C GLU A 191 1.00 -9.25 -7.25
N GLY A 192 1.49 -8.04 -7.50
CA GLY A 192 2.84 -7.62 -7.27
C GLY A 192 3.11 -7.13 -5.87
N LEU A 193 4.14 -6.31 -5.78
CA LEU A 193 4.44 -5.52 -4.60
C LEU A 193 3.47 -4.33 -4.54
N SER A 194 2.98 -4.03 -3.35
CA SER A 194 2.34 -2.75 -3.08
C SER A 194 3.38 -1.63 -3.22
N PHE A 195 2.92 -0.40 -3.51
CA PHE A 195 3.81 0.76 -3.54
C PHE A 195 4.55 0.94 -2.22
N ILE A 196 3.90 0.64 -1.10
CA ILE A 196 4.45 0.86 0.25
C ILE A 196 5.55 -0.15 0.55
N ASN A 197 6.73 0.35 0.89
CA ASN A 197 7.78 -0.45 1.50
C ASN A 197 7.73 -0.32 3.02
N SER A 198 7.27 -1.37 3.70
CA SER A 198 7.07 -1.40 5.16
C SER A 198 8.34 -1.07 5.97
N GLU A 199 9.52 -1.44 5.46
CA GLU A 199 10.81 -1.15 6.11
C GLU A 199 11.19 0.36 6.07
N MET A 200 10.55 1.13 5.19
CA MET A 200 10.77 2.57 5.07
C MET A 200 9.81 3.40 5.92
N VAL A 201 8.76 2.79 6.50
CA VAL A 201 7.67 3.49 7.17
C VAL A 201 8.03 3.94 8.57
N ALA A 202 7.74 5.21 8.91
CA ALA A 202 7.83 5.79 10.25
C ALA A 202 6.47 5.89 10.93
N ASP A 203 5.44 6.34 10.20
CA ASP A 203 4.10 6.57 10.75
C ASP A 203 3.02 6.17 9.76
N ILE A 204 1.89 5.72 10.28
CA ILE A 204 0.75 5.24 9.50
C ILE A 204 -0.53 5.74 10.12
N ASN A 205 -1.30 6.47 9.33
CA ASN A 205 -2.62 6.92 9.70
C ASN A 205 -3.64 6.35 8.70
N PHE A 206 -4.67 5.71 9.20
CA PHE A 206 -5.70 5.05 8.40
C PHE A 206 -7.09 5.54 8.78
N SER A 207 -7.93 5.83 7.80
CA SER A 207 -9.36 6.13 8.00
C SER A 207 -10.22 5.23 7.12
N ALA A 208 -11.14 4.51 7.75
CA ALA A 208 -12.13 3.69 7.07
C ALA A 208 -13.39 4.50 6.74
N GLY A 209 -13.26 5.59 5.97
CA GLY A 209 -14.35 6.49 5.61
C GLY A 209 -14.49 7.70 6.55
N GLY A 210 -15.34 8.64 6.17
CA GLY A 210 -15.57 9.89 6.94
C GLY A 210 -14.35 10.80 7.02
N PHE A 211 -13.38 10.65 6.14
CA PHE A 211 -12.13 11.40 6.17
C PHE A 211 -12.29 12.85 5.73
N GLU A 212 -11.37 13.68 6.18
CA GLU A 212 -11.37 15.13 6.04
C GLU A 212 -11.23 15.61 4.58
N ALA A 213 -11.65 16.86 4.29
CA ALA A 213 -11.64 17.45 2.95
C ALA A 213 -10.25 17.68 2.35
N LYS A 214 -9.20 17.72 3.18
CA LYS A 214 -7.81 17.80 2.72
C LYS A 214 -7.38 16.58 1.90
N TYR A 215 -8.02 15.42 2.11
CA TYR A 215 -7.78 14.21 1.34
C TYR A 215 -8.61 14.16 0.07
N GLY A 216 -8.04 13.59 -0.99
CA GLY A 216 -8.51 13.71 -2.35
C GLY A 216 -9.80 12.96 -2.73
N ASP A 217 -9.88 12.63 -3.98
CA ASP A 217 -11.09 12.27 -4.70
C ASP A 217 -11.23 10.73 -4.76
N LYS A 218 -11.48 10.12 -3.61
CA LYS A 218 -11.78 8.71 -3.39
C LYS A 218 -12.94 8.57 -2.40
N MET A 219 -13.54 7.37 -2.32
CA MET A 219 -14.78 7.16 -1.59
C MET A 219 -14.62 6.26 -0.36
N ALA A 220 -13.75 5.24 -0.36
CA ALA A 220 -13.78 4.23 0.68
C ALA A 220 -12.85 4.53 1.86
N SER A 221 -11.56 4.76 1.64
CA SER A 221 -10.59 4.95 2.74
C SER A 221 -9.44 5.88 2.37
N VAL A 222 -8.71 6.29 3.41
CA VAL A 222 -7.42 6.99 3.29
C VAL A 222 -6.36 6.27 4.11
N LEU A 223 -5.23 6.04 3.49
CA LEU A 223 -4.00 5.56 4.10
C LEU A 223 -2.92 6.63 3.92
N ASP A 224 -2.54 7.27 5.01
CA ASP A 224 -1.56 8.36 5.03
C ASP A 224 -0.29 7.89 5.75
N ILE A 225 0.81 7.80 4.99
CA ILE A 225 2.06 7.18 5.40
C ILE A 225 3.17 8.22 5.38
N THR A 226 4.00 8.17 6.41
CA THR A 226 5.24 8.94 6.48
C THR A 226 6.43 7.98 6.48
N TYR A 227 7.39 8.18 5.57
CA TYR A 227 8.65 7.46 5.54
C TYR A 227 9.62 8.01 6.58
N ARG A 228 10.53 7.14 7.02
CA ARG A 228 11.56 7.50 8.01
C ARG A 228 12.57 8.48 7.41
N GLU A 229 13.03 9.38 8.25
CA GLU A 229 14.21 10.21 8.01
C GLU A 229 15.32 9.73 8.96
N PRO A 230 16.24 8.87 8.49
CA PRO A 230 17.28 8.31 9.33
C PRO A 230 18.24 9.39 9.82
N GLU A 231 18.52 9.42 11.13
CA GLU A 231 19.54 10.29 11.71
C GLU A 231 20.94 9.66 11.69
N GLU A 232 21.00 8.32 11.74
CA GLU A 232 22.23 7.52 11.68
C GLU A 232 22.13 6.47 10.58
N PHE A 233 23.26 5.94 10.13
CA PHE A 233 23.27 4.84 9.18
C PHE A 233 22.56 3.62 9.76
N SER A 234 21.55 3.15 9.06
CA SER A 234 20.80 1.96 9.39
C SER A 234 20.51 1.15 8.14
N GLY A 235 20.46 -0.17 8.26
CA GLY A 235 20.09 -1.03 7.15
C GLY A 235 19.46 -2.32 7.64
N SER A 236 18.61 -2.89 6.80
CA SER A 236 18.01 -4.21 6.98
C SER A 236 18.13 -5.02 5.70
N ALA A 237 18.23 -6.33 5.84
CA ALA A 237 18.15 -7.27 4.74
C ALA A 237 17.31 -8.46 5.17
N THR A 238 16.34 -8.84 4.35
CA THR A 238 15.44 -9.96 4.59
C THR A 238 15.48 -10.89 3.39
N LEU A 239 15.65 -12.19 3.64
CA LEU A 239 15.58 -13.25 2.65
C LEU A 239 14.50 -14.24 3.07
N SER A 240 13.62 -14.59 2.14
CA SER A 240 12.54 -15.55 2.34
C SER A 240 12.32 -16.40 1.10
N LEU A 241 11.48 -17.43 1.20
CA LEU A 241 11.08 -18.24 0.03
C LEU A 241 10.29 -17.41 -1.00
N GLN A 242 9.67 -16.32 -0.58
CA GLN A 242 8.90 -15.44 -1.46
C GLN A 242 9.73 -14.30 -2.07
N GLY A 243 10.99 -14.13 -1.66
CA GLY A 243 11.85 -13.09 -2.23
C GLY A 243 12.90 -12.56 -1.28
N ALA A 244 13.44 -11.42 -1.66
CA ALA A 244 14.49 -10.73 -0.91
C ALA A 244 14.22 -9.22 -0.91
N GLN A 245 14.54 -8.57 0.20
CA GLN A 245 14.50 -7.11 0.31
C GLN A 245 15.69 -6.60 1.09
N THR A 246 16.11 -5.40 0.74
CA THR A 246 17.11 -4.66 1.51
C THR A 246 16.69 -3.19 1.60
N THR A 247 16.93 -2.60 2.75
CA THR A 247 16.67 -1.19 2.99
C THR A 247 17.88 -0.60 3.72
N PHE A 248 18.31 0.57 3.31
CA PHE A 248 19.42 1.28 3.94
C PHE A 248 19.13 2.78 3.94
N GLY A 249 19.60 3.44 4.97
CA GLY A 249 19.41 4.87 5.12
C GLY A 249 20.47 5.48 6.03
N GLY A 250 20.57 6.80 6.01
CA GLY A 250 21.50 7.53 6.83
C GLY A 250 21.38 9.03 6.63
N ALA A 251 22.12 9.78 7.45
CA ALA A 251 22.19 11.23 7.39
C ALA A 251 23.64 11.71 7.20
N SER A 252 23.78 12.93 6.66
CA SER A 252 25.03 13.65 6.66
C SER A 252 25.45 14.06 8.09
N LYS A 253 26.73 14.32 8.32
CA LYS A 253 27.25 14.70 9.66
C LYS A 253 26.57 15.93 10.28
N ASN A 254 26.06 16.82 9.47
CA ASN A 254 25.31 18.01 9.88
C ASN A 254 23.79 17.81 9.86
N HIS A 255 23.31 16.58 9.67
CA HIS A 255 21.91 16.18 9.61
C HIS A 255 21.05 16.95 8.59
N ARG A 256 21.66 17.74 7.68
CA ARG A 256 20.92 18.46 6.63
C ARG A 256 20.47 17.60 5.48
N PHE A 257 21.14 16.50 5.21
CA PHE A 257 20.78 15.56 4.16
C PHE A 257 20.49 14.21 4.77
N THR A 258 19.31 13.66 4.44
CA THR A 258 18.96 12.29 4.77
C THR A 258 18.67 11.50 3.51
N HIS A 259 18.94 10.22 3.54
CA HIS A 259 18.56 9.30 2.50
C HIS A 259 18.00 8.01 3.09
N LEU A 260 17.01 7.47 2.42
CA LEU A 260 16.42 6.16 2.73
C LEU A 260 16.11 5.47 1.41
N SER A 261 16.68 4.31 1.17
CA SER A 261 16.50 3.57 -0.08
C SER A 261 16.19 2.11 0.20
N GLY A 262 15.34 1.53 -0.62
CA GLY A 262 14.95 0.13 -0.52
C GLY A 262 14.89 -0.53 -1.89
N VAL A 263 15.27 -1.81 -1.94
CA VAL A 263 15.16 -2.68 -3.11
C VAL A 263 14.41 -3.92 -2.67
N ARG A 264 13.37 -4.31 -3.44
CA ARG A 264 12.58 -5.50 -3.17
C ARG A 264 12.46 -6.37 -4.41
N TYR A 265 12.54 -7.66 -4.20
CA TYR A 265 12.16 -8.69 -5.16
C TYR A 265 11.19 -9.65 -4.49
N LYS A 266 10.08 -9.98 -5.17
CA LYS A 266 9.07 -10.91 -4.67
C LYS A 266 8.62 -11.86 -5.77
N THR A 267 8.29 -13.08 -5.39
CA THR A 267 7.61 -14.06 -6.24
C THR A 267 6.67 -14.93 -5.40
N ASN A 268 5.46 -15.12 -5.89
CA ASN A 268 4.48 -16.02 -5.27
C ASN A 268 4.49 -17.42 -5.92
N ARG A 269 5.45 -17.70 -6.82
CA ARG A 269 5.49 -18.94 -7.61
C ARG A 269 5.40 -20.20 -6.76
N TYR A 270 6.18 -20.24 -5.65
CA TYR A 270 6.21 -21.43 -4.79
C TYR A 270 4.90 -21.69 -4.05
N VAL A 271 4.22 -20.63 -3.62
CA VAL A 271 2.91 -20.72 -2.99
C VAL A 271 1.86 -21.15 -4.00
N LEU A 272 1.84 -20.51 -5.18
CA LEU A 272 0.88 -20.83 -6.25
C LEU A 272 1.08 -22.24 -6.79
N SER A 273 2.32 -22.75 -6.90
CA SER A 273 2.58 -24.11 -7.35
C SER A 273 2.17 -25.21 -6.36
N SER A 274 1.85 -24.84 -5.10
CA SER A 274 1.33 -25.78 -4.09
C SER A 274 -0.21 -25.80 -4.04
N LEU A 275 -0.86 -24.91 -4.79
CA LEU A 275 -2.33 -24.89 -4.89
C LEU A 275 -2.76 -25.66 -6.13
N ASP A 276 -3.94 -26.24 -6.05
CA ASP A 276 -4.61 -26.82 -7.23
C ASP A 276 -5.13 -25.66 -8.08
N THR A 277 -4.38 -25.32 -9.14
CA THR A 277 -4.65 -24.20 -10.03
C THR A 277 -4.78 -24.66 -11.47
N ASP A 278 -5.53 -23.92 -12.29
CA ASP A 278 -5.80 -24.22 -13.69
C ASP A 278 -4.55 -24.12 -14.61
N GLY A 279 -3.37 -23.86 -14.03
CA GLY A 279 -2.13 -23.72 -14.81
C GLY A 279 -0.92 -23.32 -13.96
N ASN A 280 0.19 -23.11 -14.63
CA ASN A 280 1.46 -22.73 -14.02
C ASN A 280 1.62 -21.21 -13.97
N TYR A 281 1.45 -20.63 -12.78
CA TYR A 281 1.58 -19.20 -12.53
C TYR A 281 3.01 -18.85 -12.11
N ARG A 282 3.63 -17.89 -12.79
CA ARG A 282 5.02 -17.45 -12.55
C ARG A 282 5.11 -15.93 -12.38
N PRO A 283 4.57 -15.38 -11.29
CA PRO A 283 4.73 -13.95 -11.00
C PRO A 283 6.13 -13.63 -10.52
N SER A 284 6.65 -12.49 -10.95
CA SER A 284 7.91 -11.92 -10.46
C SER A 284 7.80 -10.41 -10.40
N PHE A 285 8.20 -9.83 -9.28
CA PHE A 285 8.04 -8.42 -8.97
C PHE A 285 9.34 -7.88 -8.42
N TYR A 286 9.75 -6.71 -8.86
CA TYR A 286 10.82 -5.98 -8.22
C TYR A 286 10.55 -4.49 -8.22
N ASP A 287 11.04 -3.82 -7.21
CA ASP A 287 11.05 -2.37 -7.15
C ASP A 287 12.30 -1.82 -6.47
N VAL A 288 12.54 -0.56 -6.78
CA VAL A 288 13.57 0.27 -6.15
C VAL A 288 12.89 1.56 -5.73
N GLN A 289 12.99 1.90 -4.45
CA GLN A 289 12.48 3.14 -3.91
C GLN A 289 13.59 3.94 -3.25
N THR A 290 13.49 5.27 -3.32
CA THR A 290 14.37 6.17 -2.60
C THR A 290 13.60 7.39 -2.10
N TYR A 291 13.89 7.78 -0.86
CA TYR A 291 13.42 9.02 -0.25
C TYR A 291 14.62 9.81 0.24
N LEU A 292 14.74 11.02 -0.27
CA LEU A 292 15.86 11.93 0.04
C LEU A 292 15.27 13.22 0.61
N THR A 293 15.88 13.76 1.67
CA THR A 293 15.54 15.09 2.18
C THR A 293 16.80 15.94 2.30
N TYR A 294 16.63 17.23 2.08
CA TYR A 294 17.69 18.21 2.24
C TYR A 294 17.17 19.50 2.86
N ASP A 295 17.67 19.83 4.03
CA ASP A 295 17.41 21.10 4.71
C ASP A 295 18.29 22.20 4.13
N ILE A 296 17.72 23.06 3.25
CA ILE A 296 18.40 24.24 2.75
C ILE A 296 18.69 25.20 3.92
N THR A 297 17.68 25.39 4.76
CA THR A 297 17.74 26.11 6.02
C THR A 297 16.86 25.41 7.06
N GLU A 298 16.90 25.81 8.33
CA GLU A 298 15.99 25.29 9.38
C GLU A 298 14.49 25.48 9.05
N LYS A 299 14.16 26.36 8.10
CA LYS A 299 12.78 26.66 7.68
C LYS A 299 12.44 26.17 6.27
N TRP A 300 13.39 25.64 5.55
CA TRP A 300 13.21 25.29 4.14
C TRP A 300 13.85 23.94 3.82
N GLU A 301 13.00 22.99 3.49
CA GLU A 301 13.32 21.59 3.20
C GLU A 301 12.91 21.24 1.77
N ILE A 302 13.74 20.48 1.08
CA ILE A 302 13.40 19.82 -0.18
C ILE A 302 13.42 18.32 0.03
N GLY A 303 12.33 17.65 -0.36
CA GLY A 303 12.20 16.19 -0.39
C GLY A 303 12.14 15.66 -1.82
N PHE A 304 12.66 14.47 -2.06
CA PHE A 304 12.51 13.71 -3.28
C PHE A 304 12.09 12.28 -2.98
N LEU A 305 10.97 11.85 -3.56
CA LEU A 305 10.50 10.46 -3.50
C LEU A 305 10.53 9.87 -4.90
N GLY A 306 11.30 8.81 -5.11
CA GLY A 306 11.41 8.09 -6.36
C GLY A 306 11.04 6.62 -6.22
N ASN A 307 10.38 6.05 -7.23
CA ASN A 307 10.09 4.64 -7.33
C ASN A 307 10.20 4.16 -8.78
N PHE A 308 10.83 3.02 -8.95
CA PHE A 308 10.80 2.23 -10.16
C PHE A 308 10.31 0.84 -9.82
N ALA A 309 9.28 0.34 -10.50
CA ALA A 309 8.74 -0.99 -10.29
C ALA A 309 8.50 -1.71 -11.60
N GLN A 310 8.75 -3.02 -11.64
CA GLN A 310 8.33 -3.90 -12.71
C GLN A 310 7.67 -5.14 -12.14
N ASN A 311 6.45 -5.38 -12.58
CA ASN A 311 5.65 -6.54 -12.28
C ASN A 311 5.51 -7.36 -13.56
N LYS A 312 5.92 -8.62 -13.53
CA LYS A 312 5.78 -9.55 -14.64
C LYS A 312 5.03 -10.78 -14.19
N TYR A 313 4.01 -11.10 -14.93
CA TYR A 313 3.19 -12.28 -14.73
C TYR A 313 3.28 -13.16 -15.98
N LYS A 314 3.46 -14.45 -15.77
CA LYS A 314 3.39 -15.44 -16.82
C LYS A 314 2.47 -16.56 -16.38
N PHE A 315 1.49 -16.86 -17.20
CA PHE A 315 0.56 -17.98 -17.04
C PHE A 315 0.71 -18.96 -18.19
N ILE A 316 0.79 -20.23 -17.87
CA ILE A 316 0.80 -21.33 -18.82
C ILE A 316 -0.35 -22.26 -18.40
N PRO A 317 -1.45 -22.33 -19.16
CA PRO A 317 -2.57 -23.18 -18.82
C PRO A 317 -2.18 -24.66 -18.86
N SER A 318 -2.85 -25.49 -18.07
CA SER A 318 -2.67 -26.92 -18.06
C SER A 318 -3.91 -27.61 -18.65
N THR A 319 -3.72 -28.81 -19.18
CA THR A 319 -4.82 -29.67 -19.60
C THR A 319 -5.84 -29.82 -18.49
N ARG A 320 -7.12 -29.70 -18.84
CA ARG A 320 -8.24 -29.76 -17.89
C ARG A 320 -9.22 -30.83 -18.32
N GLU A 321 -9.65 -31.64 -17.37
CA GLU A 321 -10.72 -32.63 -17.51
C GLU A 321 -11.88 -32.25 -16.62
N THR A 322 -13.10 -32.29 -17.13
CA THR A 322 -14.32 -31.98 -16.39
C THR A 322 -15.40 -32.98 -16.77
N GLU A 323 -15.90 -33.71 -15.79
CA GLU A 323 -17.03 -34.62 -15.96
C GLU A 323 -18.33 -33.90 -15.62
N PHE A 324 -19.34 -34.08 -16.40
CA PHE A 324 -20.65 -33.48 -16.22
C PHE A 324 -21.77 -34.35 -16.86
N GLY A 325 -23.01 -34.03 -16.54
CA GLY A 325 -24.17 -34.71 -17.11
C GLY A 325 -25.13 -35.24 -16.06
N THR A 326 -25.85 -36.28 -16.43
CA THR A 326 -26.89 -36.92 -15.65
C THR A 326 -26.70 -38.44 -15.66
N ILE A 327 -27.54 -39.19 -14.91
CA ILE A 327 -27.57 -40.67 -14.95
C ILE A 327 -27.86 -41.19 -16.37
N ASN A 328 -28.58 -40.40 -17.19
CA ASN A 328 -28.91 -40.78 -18.56
C ASN A 328 -27.86 -40.38 -19.60
N GLU A 329 -26.98 -39.44 -19.28
CA GLU A 329 -25.93 -38.96 -20.16
C GLU A 329 -24.76 -38.45 -19.35
N ALA A 330 -23.66 -39.17 -19.29
CA ALA A 330 -22.43 -38.77 -18.63
C ALA A 330 -21.38 -38.42 -19.68
N LEU A 331 -20.85 -37.22 -19.60
CA LEU A 331 -19.90 -36.64 -20.53
C LEU A 331 -18.63 -36.22 -19.83
N GLN A 332 -17.50 -36.32 -20.53
CA GLN A 332 -16.22 -35.78 -20.11
C GLN A 332 -15.74 -34.77 -21.16
N LEU A 333 -15.45 -33.57 -20.72
CA LEU A 333 -14.77 -32.55 -21.51
C LEU A 333 -13.30 -32.53 -21.14
N THR A 334 -12.43 -32.84 -22.09
CA THR A 334 -10.99 -32.66 -21.95
C THR A 334 -10.55 -31.49 -22.81
N VAL A 335 -9.86 -30.51 -22.25
CA VAL A 335 -9.26 -29.38 -22.95
C VAL A 335 -7.75 -29.45 -22.84
N PHE A 336 -7.08 -29.61 -23.96
CA PHE A 336 -5.63 -29.60 -24.07
C PHE A 336 -5.20 -28.17 -24.42
N PHE A 337 -4.54 -27.50 -23.49
CA PHE A 337 -4.09 -26.14 -23.70
C PHE A 337 -2.65 -26.06 -24.17
N GLU A 338 -2.39 -25.17 -25.11
CA GLU A 338 -1.06 -24.72 -25.53
C GLU A 338 -0.97 -23.21 -25.50
N GLY A 339 0.26 -22.69 -25.42
CA GLY A 339 0.50 -21.25 -25.39
C GLY A 339 0.73 -20.68 -24.00
N GLN A 340 0.62 -19.37 -23.90
CA GLN A 340 0.90 -18.64 -22.65
C GLN A 340 0.33 -17.23 -22.68
N GLU A 341 0.11 -16.69 -21.50
CA GLU A 341 -0.13 -15.28 -21.22
C GLU A 341 1.12 -14.67 -20.57
N VAL A 342 1.48 -13.47 -20.99
CA VAL A 342 2.57 -12.68 -20.42
C VAL A 342 2.14 -11.25 -20.27
N ASP A 343 1.94 -10.84 -19.00
CA ASP A 343 1.64 -9.46 -18.65
C ASP A 343 2.84 -8.81 -18.00
N GLN A 344 3.11 -7.59 -18.40
CA GLN A 344 4.20 -6.79 -17.84
C GLN A 344 3.74 -5.37 -17.56
N PHE A 345 3.96 -4.95 -16.32
CA PHE A 345 3.64 -3.61 -15.84
C PHE A 345 4.94 -2.96 -15.38
N THR A 346 5.31 -1.87 -16.03
CA THR A 346 6.49 -1.09 -15.67
C THR A 346 6.06 0.29 -15.21
N THR A 347 6.44 0.68 -14.00
CA THR A 347 6.03 1.93 -13.38
C THR A 347 7.25 2.77 -13.02
N TYR A 348 7.18 4.04 -13.35
CA TYR A 348 8.11 5.08 -12.95
C TYR A 348 7.34 6.14 -12.16
N PHE A 349 7.83 6.48 -11.00
CA PHE A 349 7.28 7.53 -10.18
C PHE A 349 8.40 8.41 -9.63
N GLY A 350 8.17 9.71 -9.65
CA GLY A 350 9.08 10.68 -9.06
C GLY A 350 8.31 11.89 -8.55
N ALA A 351 8.64 12.36 -7.35
CA ALA A 351 8.03 13.54 -6.78
C ALA A 351 9.06 14.38 -6.05
N VAL A 352 8.98 15.69 -6.22
CA VAL A 352 9.74 16.69 -5.49
C VAL A 352 8.77 17.48 -4.62
N SER A 353 9.06 17.52 -3.33
CA SER A 353 8.36 18.36 -2.36
C SER A 353 9.26 19.50 -1.89
N ASN A 354 8.70 20.69 -1.81
CA ASN A 354 9.36 21.89 -1.31
C ASN A 354 8.54 22.40 -0.13
N THR A 355 9.06 22.28 1.08
CA THR A 355 8.38 22.66 2.33
C THR A 355 9.03 23.88 2.93
N PHE A 356 8.26 24.96 3.09
CA PHE A 356 8.70 26.21 3.69
C PHE A 356 7.90 26.55 4.94
N ARG A 357 8.59 26.74 6.06
CA ARG A 357 8.02 27.08 7.37
C ARG A 357 8.44 28.49 7.78
N PRO A 358 7.76 29.56 7.27
CA PRO A 358 8.13 30.94 7.59
C PRO A 358 8.01 31.24 9.09
N LYS A 359 7.10 30.58 9.77
CA LYS A 359 6.88 30.60 11.23
C LYS A 359 6.59 29.19 11.72
N ASP A 360 6.79 28.89 12.99
CA ASP A 360 6.57 27.57 13.60
C ASP A 360 5.13 27.07 13.46
N ASN A 361 4.19 27.99 13.29
CA ASN A 361 2.78 27.68 13.13
C ASN A 361 2.27 27.74 11.68
N ILE A 362 3.13 27.99 10.69
CA ILE A 362 2.77 28.06 9.27
C ILE A 362 3.65 27.12 8.47
N GLU A 363 3.03 26.23 7.72
CA GLU A 363 3.70 25.34 6.77
C GLU A 363 3.10 25.53 5.38
N LEU A 364 3.96 25.73 4.41
CA LEU A 364 3.63 25.85 2.98
C LEU A 364 4.40 24.77 2.24
N LYS A 365 3.71 23.96 1.46
CA LYS A 365 4.31 22.87 0.69
C LYS A 365 3.94 23.00 -0.79
N LEU A 366 4.93 22.89 -1.67
CA LEU A 366 4.73 22.78 -3.11
C LEU A 366 5.25 21.42 -3.56
N ILE A 367 4.39 20.62 -4.20
CA ILE A 367 4.69 19.26 -4.64
C ILE A 367 4.54 19.21 -6.16
N SER A 368 5.57 18.70 -6.84
CA SER A 368 5.50 18.33 -8.25
C SER A 368 5.73 16.83 -8.35
N SER A 369 4.80 16.08 -8.95
CA SER A 369 4.93 14.63 -9.12
C SER A 369 4.68 14.19 -10.55
N PHE A 370 5.37 13.13 -10.94
CA PHE A 370 5.27 12.48 -12.22
C PHE A 370 5.06 10.98 -12.00
N PHE A 371 4.08 10.42 -12.67
CA PHE A 371 3.80 8.99 -12.71
C PHE A 371 3.70 8.54 -14.16
N MET A 372 4.35 7.43 -14.49
CA MET A 372 4.24 6.79 -15.80
C MET A 372 4.09 5.28 -15.59
N SER A 373 3.09 4.69 -16.24
CA SER A 373 2.86 3.24 -16.27
C SER A 373 2.82 2.77 -17.72
N GLN A 374 3.53 1.69 -18.00
CA GLN A 374 3.44 0.94 -19.25
C GLN A 374 2.89 -0.45 -18.92
N GLU A 375 1.78 -0.80 -19.51
CA GLU A 375 1.08 -2.05 -19.28
C GLU A 375 0.99 -2.81 -20.60
N ASP A 376 1.71 -3.92 -20.70
CA ASP A 376 1.67 -4.84 -21.82
C ASP A 376 0.94 -6.12 -21.38
N GLU A 377 -0.10 -6.52 -22.11
CA GLU A 377 -0.85 -7.76 -21.93
C GLU A 377 -0.81 -8.54 -23.25
N LYS A 378 -0.24 -9.73 -23.20
CA LYS A 378 0.02 -10.52 -24.40
C LYS A 378 -0.28 -11.98 -24.15
N TYR A 379 -1.23 -12.51 -24.89
CA TYR A 379 -1.47 -13.95 -24.87
C TYR A 379 -1.73 -14.51 -26.26
N ASP A 380 -1.33 -15.76 -26.43
CA ASP A 380 -1.75 -16.69 -27.45
C ASP A 380 -2.04 -18.00 -26.70
N ILE A 381 -3.32 -18.31 -26.55
CA ILE A 381 -3.79 -19.51 -25.85
C ILE A 381 -4.65 -20.30 -26.80
N GLU A 382 -4.20 -21.48 -27.17
CA GLU A 382 -4.94 -22.45 -27.94
C GLU A 382 -5.50 -23.53 -27.01
N GLY A 383 -6.76 -23.88 -27.18
CA GLY A 383 -7.40 -24.99 -26.53
C GLY A 383 -7.98 -25.97 -27.53
N ALA A 384 -7.39 -27.15 -27.62
CA ALA A 384 -8.02 -28.27 -28.37
C ALA A 384 -8.89 -29.05 -27.39
N TYR A 385 -10.16 -29.19 -27.69
CA TYR A 385 -11.09 -29.88 -26.79
C TYR A 385 -11.70 -31.14 -27.42
N ARG A 386 -12.02 -32.10 -26.54
CA ARG A 386 -12.69 -33.35 -26.84
C ARG A 386 -13.83 -33.55 -25.86
N ILE A 387 -15.01 -33.93 -26.37
CA ILE A 387 -16.16 -34.31 -25.58
C ILE A 387 -16.38 -35.79 -25.77
N ASP A 388 -16.26 -36.54 -24.70
CA ASP A 388 -16.41 -38.00 -24.69
C ASP A 388 -17.66 -38.39 -23.91
N GLU A 389 -18.39 -39.44 -24.40
CA GLU A 389 -19.43 -40.08 -23.61
C GLU A 389 -18.81 -41.21 -22.79
N LEU A 390 -19.16 -41.24 -21.50
CA LEU A 390 -18.65 -42.23 -20.55
C LEU A 390 -19.56 -43.45 -20.46
N GLU A 391 -18.98 -44.62 -20.24
CA GLU A 391 -19.72 -45.84 -19.94
C GLU A 391 -20.43 -45.74 -18.56
N ARG A 392 -21.75 -45.95 -18.57
CA ARG A 392 -22.61 -45.71 -17.41
C ARG A 392 -23.13 -47.01 -16.75
N ASP A 393 -22.88 -48.14 -17.38
CA ASP A 393 -23.34 -49.41 -16.88
C ASP A 393 -22.47 -49.86 -15.70
N LEU A 394 -23.03 -49.75 -14.49
CA LEU A 394 -22.38 -50.11 -13.25
C LEU A 394 -21.98 -51.59 -13.16
N SER A 395 -22.52 -52.46 -14.04
CA SER A 395 -22.19 -53.89 -14.08
C SER A 395 -20.96 -54.17 -14.94
N LYS A 396 -20.43 -53.21 -15.66
CA LYS A 396 -19.27 -53.39 -16.52
C LYS A 396 -17.97 -53.01 -15.84
N ASP A 397 -16.91 -53.73 -16.15
CA ASP A 397 -15.56 -53.48 -15.60
C ASP A 397 -14.98 -52.13 -16.05
N ASN A 398 -15.48 -51.56 -17.15
CA ASN A 398 -15.08 -50.27 -17.69
C ASN A 398 -16.07 -49.12 -17.37
N PHE A 399 -16.81 -49.23 -16.27
CA PHE A 399 -17.67 -48.16 -15.79
C PHE A 399 -16.85 -46.86 -15.58
N GLY A 400 -17.31 -45.76 -16.17
CA GLY A 400 -16.61 -44.44 -16.10
C GLY A 400 -15.55 -44.26 -17.18
N ASP A 401 -15.16 -45.28 -17.93
CA ASP A 401 -14.25 -45.14 -19.07
C ASP A 401 -14.93 -44.49 -20.28
N VAL A 402 -14.13 -43.91 -21.16
CA VAL A 402 -14.61 -43.34 -22.43
C VAL A 402 -15.23 -44.43 -23.29
N LYS A 403 -16.50 -44.24 -23.62
CA LYS A 403 -17.27 -45.14 -24.49
C LYS A 403 -17.11 -44.82 -25.97
N PHE A 404 -17.25 -43.53 -26.29
CA PHE A 404 -16.96 -42.99 -27.63
C PHE A 404 -16.84 -41.47 -27.58
N ASN A 405 -16.14 -40.92 -28.59
CA ASN A 405 -15.98 -39.48 -28.76
C ASN A 405 -17.24 -38.88 -29.43
N ARG A 406 -17.79 -37.83 -28.83
CA ARG A 406 -18.96 -37.07 -29.31
C ARG A 406 -18.59 -35.92 -30.24
N GLY A 407 -17.42 -35.33 -30.03
CA GLY A 407 -16.95 -34.20 -30.82
C GLY A 407 -15.58 -33.70 -30.39
N VAL A 408 -14.94 -33.06 -31.32
CA VAL A 408 -13.67 -32.36 -31.14
C VAL A 408 -13.77 -30.94 -31.67
N GLY A 409 -12.97 -30.06 -31.17
CA GLY A 409 -12.86 -28.70 -31.68
C GLY A 409 -11.64 -28.00 -31.12
N SER A 410 -11.39 -26.80 -31.56
CA SER A 410 -10.34 -25.95 -31.03
C SER A 410 -10.79 -24.50 -30.97
N PHE A 411 -10.10 -23.73 -30.13
CA PHE A 411 -10.19 -22.29 -30.12
C PHE A 411 -8.80 -21.69 -29.92
N LEU A 412 -8.60 -20.49 -30.40
CA LEU A 412 -7.40 -19.70 -30.20
C LEU A 412 -7.80 -18.30 -29.77
N ASP A 413 -7.33 -17.91 -28.61
CA ASP A 413 -7.48 -16.54 -28.07
C ASP A 413 -6.17 -15.80 -28.23
N HIS A 414 -6.22 -14.61 -28.81
CA HIS A 414 -5.09 -13.76 -29.09
C HIS A 414 -5.28 -12.35 -28.54
N ALA A 415 -4.28 -11.82 -27.82
CA ALA A 415 -4.23 -10.42 -27.45
C ALA A 415 -2.84 -9.82 -27.55
N ARG A 416 -2.83 -8.53 -27.93
CA ARG A 416 -1.66 -7.66 -27.94
C ARG A 416 -2.08 -6.27 -27.49
N ASN A 417 -2.28 -6.14 -26.18
CA ASN A 417 -2.77 -4.90 -25.59
C ASN A 417 -1.62 -4.10 -25.01
N ARG A 418 -1.70 -2.80 -25.11
CA ARG A 418 -0.76 -1.88 -24.51
C ARG A 418 -1.43 -0.62 -24.04
N LEU A 419 -1.26 -0.31 -22.76
CA LEU A 419 -1.68 0.95 -22.14
C LEU A 419 -0.46 1.71 -21.64
N ASP A 420 -0.25 2.91 -22.16
CA ASP A 420 0.73 3.87 -21.65
C ASP A 420 -0.03 5.00 -20.94
N ALA A 421 0.17 5.18 -19.65
CA ALA A 421 -0.46 6.22 -18.84
C ALA A 421 0.60 7.13 -18.23
N THR A 422 0.51 8.42 -18.48
CA THR A 422 1.41 9.43 -17.93
C THR A 422 0.59 10.49 -17.19
N ILE A 423 0.91 10.73 -15.93
CA ILE A 423 0.24 11.68 -15.05
C ILE A 423 1.27 12.65 -14.50
N PHE A 424 1.00 13.93 -14.63
CA PHE A 424 1.77 14.99 -14.02
C PHE A 424 0.89 15.77 -13.04
N ASN A 425 1.38 16.03 -11.83
CA ASN A 425 0.70 16.83 -10.82
C ASN A 425 1.57 18.00 -10.37
N LEU A 426 0.92 19.12 -10.13
CA LEU A 426 1.47 20.27 -9.40
C LEU A 426 0.47 20.65 -8.30
N GLU A 427 0.89 20.56 -7.05
CA GLU A 427 0.02 20.78 -5.89
C GLU A 427 0.66 21.76 -4.90
N HIS A 428 -0.10 22.73 -4.45
CA HIS A 428 0.22 23.58 -3.31
C HIS A 428 -0.65 23.20 -2.12
N LYS A 429 -0.04 23.02 -0.96
CA LYS A 429 -0.72 22.78 0.33
C LYS A 429 -0.26 23.81 1.34
N GLY A 430 -1.16 24.26 2.18
CA GLY A 430 -0.85 25.15 3.28
C GLY A 430 -1.55 24.74 4.58
N LYS A 431 -0.89 25.02 5.69
CA LYS A 431 -1.38 24.75 7.03
C LYS A 431 -1.03 25.89 7.97
N ILE A 432 -2.01 26.35 8.74
CA ILE A 432 -1.82 27.33 9.82
C ILE A 432 -2.38 26.73 11.11
N ILE A 433 -1.55 26.67 12.15
CA ILE A 433 -1.94 26.21 13.48
C ILE A 433 -2.06 27.42 14.40
N GLU A 434 -3.23 27.62 14.96
CA GLU A 434 -3.53 28.65 15.96
C GLU A 434 -4.00 27.98 17.24
N LYS A 435 -4.05 28.72 18.36
CA LYS A 435 -4.34 28.12 19.69
C LYS A 435 -5.63 27.28 19.73
N LYS A 436 -6.69 27.71 19.06
CA LYS A 436 -8.02 27.08 19.07
C LYS A 436 -8.46 26.50 17.75
N HIS A 437 -7.71 26.73 16.68
CA HIS A 437 -8.10 26.25 15.35
C HIS A 437 -6.87 25.96 14.46
N THR A 438 -7.09 25.07 13.52
CA THR A 438 -6.12 24.75 12.47
C THR A 438 -6.83 24.89 11.12
N THR A 439 -6.20 25.61 10.20
CA THR A 439 -6.72 25.78 8.84
C THR A 439 -5.80 25.08 7.86
N PHE A 440 -6.39 24.33 6.95
CA PHE A 440 -5.72 23.67 5.82
C PHE A 440 -6.32 24.15 4.53
N TRP A 441 -5.49 24.36 3.51
CA TRP A 441 -5.94 24.62 2.14
C TRP A 441 -5.01 23.97 1.15
N GLY A 442 -5.48 23.78 -0.07
CA GLY A 442 -4.65 23.30 -1.16
C GLY A 442 -5.31 23.49 -2.51
N VAL A 443 -4.48 23.55 -3.52
CA VAL A 443 -4.86 23.56 -4.94
C VAL A 443 -3.96 22.60 -5.68
N LYS A 444 -4.54 21.81 -6.61
CA LYS A 444 -3.84 20.80 -7.40
C LYS A 444 -4.24 20.94 -8.87
N TYR A 445 -3.26 20.96 -9.73
CA TYR A 445 -3.40 20.74 -11.15
C TYR A 445 -2.88 19.34 -11.50
N GLN A 446 -3.64 18.59 -12.29
CA GLN A 446 -3.27 17.26 -12.79
C GLN A 446 -3.49 17.22 -14.30
N ARG A 447 -2.46 16.78 -15.03
CA ARG A 447 -2.55 16.48 -16.44
C ARG A 447 -2.44 14.98 -16.65
N GLU A 448 -3.37 14.44 -17.42
CA GLU A 448 -3.46 13.00 -17.76
C GLU A 448 -3.23 12.84 -19.26
N MET A 449 -2.34 11.93 -19.63
CA MET A 449 -2.07 11.53 -21.02
C MET A 449 -2.09 10.01 -21.08
N ILE A 450 -3.02 9.46 -21.83
CA ILE A 450 -3.26 8.01 -21.87
C ILE A 450 -3.33 7.58 -23.34
N LEU A 451 -2.48 6.63 -23.69
CA LEU A 451 -2.50 5.96 -24.99
C LEU A 451 -2.85 4.49 -24.76
N ASP A 452 -4.00 4.07 -25.25
CA ASP A 452 -4.49 2.69 -25.15
C ASP A 452 -4.61 2.07 -26.53
N LYS A 453 -3.99 0.91 -26.72
CA LYS A 453 -4.06 0.11 -27.93
C LYS A 453 -4.53 -1.28 -27.55
N ILE A 454 -5.62 -1.70 -28.15
CA ILE A 454 -6.19 -3.02 -28.00
C ILE A 454 -6.17 -3.72 -29.34
N SER A 455 -5.75 -4.97 -29.33
CA SER A 455 -5.82 -5.87 -30.46
C SER A 455 -6.09 -7.27 -29.93
N GLU A 456 -7.35 -7.63 -29.90
CA GLU A 456 -7.83 -8.92 -29.42
C GLU A 456 -8.68 -9.58 -30.51
N TRP A 457 -8.57 -10.88 -30.63
CA TRP A 457 -9.44 -11.68 -31.51
C TRP A 457 -9.36 -13.14 -31.09
N GLY A 458 -10.43 -13.86 -31.39
CA GLY A 458 -10.50 -15.30 -31.23
C GLY A 458 -10.71 -16.01 -32.55
N ILE A 459 -10.39 -17.29 -32.60
CA ILE A 459 -10.77 -18.23 -33.63
C ILE A 459 -11.43 -19.39 -32.94
N ILE A 460 -12.57 -19.83 -33.42
CA ILE A 460 -13.25 -21.04 -32.96
C ILE A 460 -13.40 -21.97 -34.15
N ASP A 461 -12.87 -23.17 -34.01
CA ASP A 461 -13.06 -24.28 -34.93
C ASP A 461 -13.84 -25.39 -34.24
N SER A 462 -14.95 -25.76 -34.79
CA SER A 462 -15.73 -26.90 -34.34
C SER A 462 -15.96 -27.86 -35.48
N THR A 463 -16.10 -29.13 -35.17
CA THR A 463 -16.19 -30.22 -36.14
C THR A 463 -17.12 -29.90 -37.33
N GLY A 464 -16.51 -29.65 -38.47
CA GLY A 464 -17.19 -29.54 -39.74
C GLY A 464 -17.82 -28.19 -40.11
N TYR A 465 -17.52 -27.09 -39.37
CA TYR A 465 -18.23 -25.84 -39.57
C TYR A 465 -17.38 -24.64 -39.97
N LEU A 466 -16.17 -24.49 -39.43
CA LEU A 466 -15.44 -23.23 -39.56
C LEU A 466 -14.11 -23.32 -40.31
N THR A 467 -13.45 -24.46 -40.30
CA THR A 467 -12.17 -24.66 -40.99
C THR A 467 -12.20 -25.87 -41.93
N PRO A 468 -11.48 -25.82 -43.06
CA PRO A 468 -11.26 -27.01 -43.88
C PRO A 468 -10.45 -28.04 -43.09
N HIS A 469 -10.98 -29.24 -42.95
CA HIS A 469 -10.31 -30.34 -42.29
C HIS A 469 -9.65 -31.28 -43.29
N PRO A 470 -8.54 -31.98 -42.91
CA PRO A 470 -8.04 -33.07 -43.74
C PRO A 470 -9.08 -34.14 -44.00
N ALA A 471 -8.97 -34.81 -45.13
CA ALA A 471 -9.96 -35.82 -45.56
C ALA A 471 -10.12 -36.99 -44.59
N ASP A 472 -9.13 -37.24 -43.74
CA ASP A 472 -9.11 -38.27 -42.69
C ASP A 472 -9.55 -37.78 -41.34
N SER A 473 -9.98 -36.52 -41.22
CA SER A 473 -10.44 -35.95 -39.96
C SER A 473 -11.81 -36.49 -39.56
N VAL A 474 -12.04 -36.59 -38.26
CA VAL A 474 -13.31 -37.03 -37.68
C VAL A 474 -14.45 -36.07 -38.15
N GLY A 475 -15.54 -36.62 -38.61
CA GLY A 475 -16.71 -35.86 -39.06
C GLY A 475 -16.82 -35.67 -40.57
N TYR A 476 -15.80 -35.98 -41.34
CA TYR A 476 -15.84 -35.95 -42.80
C TYR A 476 -15.96 -37.37 -43.37
N THR A 477 -17.06 -37.63 -44.05
CA THR A 477 -17.32 -38.92 -44.71
C THR A 477 -16.91 -38.91 -46.20
N ASP A 478 -16.83 -37.75 -46.81
CA ASP A 478 -16.39 -37.55 -48.19
C ASP A 478 -15.24 -36.55 -48.26
N PRO A 479 -14.03 -36.94 -48.69
CA PRO A 479 -12.90 -36.05 -48.86
C PRO A 479 -13.13 -34.85 -49.77
N ASN A 480 -14.10 -34.95 -50.69
CA ASN A 480 -14.44 -33.90 -51.65
C ASN A 480 -15.52 -32.94 -51.12
N ALA A 481 -16.17 -33.30 -50.02
CA ALA A 481 -17.24 -32.51 -49.41
C ALA A 481 -16.75 -31.60 -48.28
N GLN A 482 -15.46 -31.34 -48.20
CA GLN A 482 -14.90 -30.44 -47.20
C GLN A 482 -15.46 -29.02 -47.32
N PRO A 483 -15.82 -28.38 -46.23
CA PRO A 483 -16.27 -27.00 -46.29
C PRO A 483 -15.13 -26.10 -46.81
N THR A 484 -15.48 -25.26 -47.80
CA THR A 484 -14.56 -24.27 -48.36
C THR A 484 -14.70 -22.91 -47.70
N GLN A 485 -15.30 -22.84 -46.52
CA GLN A 485 -15.43 -21.61 -45.76
C GLN A 485 -14.08 -21.09 -45.37
N LEU A 486 -13.84 -19.79 -45.59
CA LEU A 486 -12.69 -19.10 -45.07
C LEU A 486 -12.81 -19.05 -43.55
N LEU A 487 -11.66 -19.21 -42.90
CA LEU A 487 -11.58 -19.02 -41.47
C LEU A 487 -11.89 -17.55 -41.12
N GLU A 488 -12.87 -17.33 -40.26
CA GLU A 488 -13.27 -16.00 -39.82
C GLU A 488 -12.79 -15.77 -38.39
N LEU A 489 -12.31 -14.55 -38.13
CA LEU A 489 -11.98 -14.15 -36.77
C LEU A 489 -13.27 -13.92 -35.97
N ASN A 490 -13.29 -14.45 -34.76
CA ASN A 490 -14.34 -14.26 -33.78
C ASN A 490 -13.93 -13.22 -32.73
N GLU A 491 -14.89 -12.52 -32.15
CA GLU A 491 -14.70 -11.57 -31.06
C GLU A 491 -13.58 -10.53 -31.31
N VAL A 492 -13.54 -9.97 -32.53
CA VAL A 492 -12.50 -9.01 -32.90
C VAL A 492 -12.72 -7.68 -32.21
N LEU A 493 -11.77 -7.32 -31.33
CA LEU A 493 -11.69 -6.00 -30.69
C LEU A 493 -10.38 -5.31 -31.08
N LYS A 494 -10.48 -4.23 -31.84
CA LYS A 494 -9.32 -3.44 -32.26
C LYS A 494 -9.59 -1.96 -32.05
N SER A 495 -8.85 -1.36 -31.14
CA SER A 495 -9.00 0.07 -30.85
C SER A 495 -7.65 0.75 -30.59
N LYS A 496 -7.62 2.06 -30.82
CA LYS A 496 -6.52 2.93 -30.45
C LYS A 496 -7.10 4.24 -29.94
N ILE A 497 -6.90 4.50 -28.67
CA ILE A 497 -7.39 5.67 -27.96
C ILE A 497 -6.21 6.51 -27.52
N ASP A 498 -6.27 7.82 -27.80
CA ASP A 498 -5.33 8.82 -27.32
C ASP A 498 -6.15 9.88 -26.55
N LEU A 499 -6.05 9.85 -25.22
CA LEU A 499 -6.79 10.74 -24.33
C LEU A 499 -5.83 11.68 -23.61
N SER A 500 -6.13 12.97 -23.67
CA SER A 500 -5.42 14.00 -22.92
C SER A 500 -6.43 14.88 -22.20
N SER A 501 -6.30 15.01 -20.88
CA SER A 501 -7.22 15.79 -20.07
C SER A 501 -6.52 16.50 -18.92
N ASN A 502 -7.19 17.50 -18.34
CA ASN A 502 -6.73 18.24 -17.19
C ASN A 502 -7.78 18.22 -16.08
N ARG A 503 -7.30 18.10 -14.84
CA ARG A 503 -8.13 18.21 -13.64
C ARG A 503 -7.59 19.32 -12.75
N TYR A 504 -8.50 20.12 -12.22
CA TYR A 504 -8.22 21.20 -11.27
C TYR A 504 -8.98 20.90 -10.00
N SER A 505 -8.30 20.79 -8.88
CA SER A 505 -8.96 20.58 -7.61
C SER A 505 -8.43 21.53 -6.54
N GLY A 506 -9.27 21.81 -5.55
CA GLY A 506 -8.90 22.64 -4.42
C GLY A 506 -9.73 22.32 -3.20
N TYR A 507 -9.18 22.59 -2.03
CA TYR A 507 -9.90 22.40 -0.76
C TYR A 507 -9.57 23.50 0.24
N LEU A 508 -10.52 23.73 1.13
CA LEU A 508 -10.38 24.56 2.31
C LEU A 508 -11.03 23.85 3.48
N GLN A 509 -10.30 23.70 4.56
CA GLN A 509 -10.77 23.02 5.78
C GLN A 509 -10.33 23.79 6.99
N ARG A 510 -11.21 23.88 7.99
CA ARG A 510 -10.90 24.46 9.28
C ARG A 510 -11.39 23.55 10.40
N THR A 511 -10.52 23.32 11.38
CA THR A 511 -10.82 22.55 12.59
C THR A 511 -10.76 23.48 13.78
N TRP A 512 -11.81 23.52 14.58
CA TRP A 512 -11.93 24.26 15.83
C TRP A 512 -11.85 23.29 17.00
N GLN A 513 -11.18 23.70 18.05
CA GLN A 513 -11.08 22.96 19.30
C GLN A 513 -11.37 23.91 20.46
N TRP A 514 -12.22 23.49 21.37
CA TRP A 514 -12.54 24.22 22.60
C TRP A 514 -12.85 23.24 23.71
N GLU A 515 -12.65 23.68 24.94
CA GLU A 515 -12.88 22.88 26.13
C GLU A 515 -13.54 23.72 27.21
N ASN A 516 -14.30 23.06 28.05
CA ASN A 516 -14.75 23.54 29.34
C ASN A 516 -14.36 22.52 30.42
N ASP A 517 -14.64 22.79 31.69
CA ASP A 517 -14.24 21.93 32.82
C ASP A 517 -14.73 20.48 32.71
N SER A 518 -15.78 20.23 31.94
CA SER A 518 -16.46 18.95 31.85
C SER A 518 -16.25 18.22 30.52
N VAL A 519 -15.94 18.92 29.42
CA VAL A 519 -15.96 18.33 28.07
C VAL A 519 -14.99 19.06 27.14
N LYS A 520 -14.26 18.29 26.33
CA LYS A 520 -13.51 18.79 25.18
C LYS A 520 -14.29 18.54 23.91
N TYR A 521 -14.34 19.55 23.06
CA TYR A 521 -15.04 19.52 21.76
C TYR A 521 -14.06 19.77 20.62
N SER A 522 -14.32 19.12 19.50
CA SER A 522 -13.66 19.44 18.24
C SER A 522 -14.66 19.40 17.09
N THR A 523 -14.59 20.37 16.20
CA THR A 523 -15.36 20.40 14.96
C THR A 523 -14.42 20.69 13.81
N SER A 524 -14.50 19.86 12.78
CA SER A 524 -13.83 20.10 11.51
C SER A 524 -14.89 20.27 10.43
N PHE A 525 -14.77 21.33 9.65
CA PHE A 525 -15.58 21.55 8.46
C PHE A 525 -14.65 21.86 7.30
N GLY A 526 -14.92 21.24 6.16
CA GLY A 526 -14.15 21.48 4.95
C GLY A 526 -14.99 21.27 3.69
N VAL A 527 -14.54 21.90 2.64
CA VAL A 527 -15.09 21.76 1.29
C VAL A 527 -13.97 21.45 0.33
N ARG A 528 -14.30 20.60 -0.64
CA ARG A 528 -13.42 20.27 -1.75
C ARG A 528 -14.18 20.46 -3.05
N ALA A 529 -13.51 20.98 -4.07
CA ALA A 529 -14.05 21.10 -5.41
C ALA A 529 -13.08 20.48 -6.41
N ASN A 530 -13.62 19.92 -7.48
CA ASN A 530 -12.85 19.34 -8.58
C ASN A 530 -13.55 19.72 -9.90
N TYR A 531 -12.77 20.10 -10.89
CA TYR A 531 -13.22 20.35 -12.26
C TYR A 531 -12.38 19.52 -13.23
N TRP A 532 -13.04 18.76 -14.10
CA TRP A 532 -12.44 17.95 -15.15
C TRP A 532 -12.82 18.50 -16.52
N ASP A 533 -11.83 18.89 -17.31
CA ASP A 533 -12.06 19.55 -18.60
C ASP A 533 -12.55 18.60 -19.70
N TYR A 534 -12.33 17.29 -19.57
CA TYR A 534 -12.72 16.30 -20.57
C TYR A 534 -14.23 16.25 -20.81
N ASN A 535 -15.02 16.21 -19.73
CA ASN A 535 -16.49 16.18 -19.79
C ASN A 535 -17.15 17.41 -19.15
N ASN A 536 -16.36 18.46 -18.81
CA ASN A 536 -16.81 19.67 -18.13
C ASN A 536 -17.51 19.39 -16.79
N GLU A 537 -17.13 18.34 -16.09
CA GLU A 537 -17.74 17.98 -14.83
C GLU A 537 -17.17 18.82 -13.69
N PHE A 538 -18.07 19.47 -12.93
CA PHE A 538 -17.74 20.17 -11.70
C PHE A 538 -18.33 19.43 -10.51
N ILE A 539 -17.48 19.12 -9.52
CA ILE A 539 -17.84 18.36 -8.33
C ILE A 539 -17.62 19.24 -7.10
N PHE A 540 -18.56 19.18 -6.15
CA PHE A 540 -18.46 19.86 -4.87
C PHE A 540 -18.69 18.89 -3.72
N SER A 541 -17.74 18.78 -2.79
CA SER A 541 -17.66 17.76 -1.74
C SER A 541 -17.51 18.39 -0.36
N PRO A 542 -18.64 18.74 0.33
CA PRO A 542 -18.61 19.21 1.71
C PRO A 542 -18.43 18.03 2.66
N ARG A 543 -17.63 18.23 3.72
CA ARG A 543 -17.36 17.22 4.76
C ARG A 543 -17.30 17.87 6.12
N ALA A 544 -17.82 17.20 7.14
CA ALA A 544 -17.81 17.68 8.51
C ALA A 544 -17.55 16.53 9.49
N THR A 545 -16.86 16.85 10.58
CA THR A 545 -16.65 15.93 11.71
C THR A 545 -16.87 16.71 13.00
N PHE A 546 -17.63 16.15 13.91
CA PHE A 546 -17.84 16.65 15.26
C PHE A 546 -17.43 15.59 16.27
N SER A 547 -16.65 15.96 17.29
CA SER A 547 -16.16 15.04 18.30
C SER A 547 -16.35 15.62 19.69
N ILE A 548 -16.72 14.76 20.64
CA ILE A 548 -16.94 15.11 22.04
C ILE A 548 -16.14 14.13 22.90
N LYS A 549 -15.31 14.68 23.79
CA LYS A 549 -14.60 13.92 24.81
C LYS A 549 -14.99 14.42 26.21
N PRO A 550 -15.92 13.74 26.89
CA PRO A 550 -16.28 14.08 28.27
C PRO A 550 -15.13 13.81 29.24
N ASN A 551 -14.96 14.67 30.24
CA ASN A 551 -14.00 14.47 31.34
C ASN A 551 -14.54 13.47 32.38
N TRP A 552 -15.02 12.32 31.93
CA TRP A 552 -15.52 11.27 32.81
C TRP A 552 -14.38 10.45 33.42
N LYS A 553 -14.68 9.70 34.48
CA LYS A 553 -13.72 8.76 35.10
C LYS A 553 -13.14 7.74 34.09
N HIS A 554 -13.91 7.39 33.10
CA HIS A 554 -13.52 6.52 32.00
C HIS A 554 -13.31 7.35 30.74
N ASP A 555 -12.28 7.02 29.98
CA ASP A 555 -11.87 7.75 28.78
C ASP A 555 -12.73 7.34 27.57
N TYR A 556 -13.80 8.10 27.35
CA TYR A 556 -14.68 7.99 26.19
C TYR A 556 -14.44 9.11 25.19
N LEU A 557 -14.54 8.80 23.91
CA LEU A 557 -14.59 9.75 22.82
C LEU A 557 -15.74 9.37 21.88
N PHE A 558 -16.62 10.32 21.57
CA PHE A 558 -17.71 10.15 20.61
C PHE A 558 -17.43 11.01 19.38
N ARG A 559 -17.71 10.47 18.19
CA ARG A 559 -17.51 11.13 16.90
C ARG A 559 -18.74 10.99 16.02
N LEU A 560 -19.08 12.08 15.32
CA LEU A 560 -20.05 12.08 14.23
C LEU A 560 -19.35 12.70 13.01
N SER A 561 -19.23 11.96 11.94
CA SER A 561 -18.63 12.41 10.69
C SER A 561 -19.61 12.21 9.55
N GLY A 562 -19.61 13.12 8.58
CA GLY A 562 -20.44 12.98 7.40
C GLY A 562 -19.95 13.86 6.26
N GLY A 563 -20.35 13.49 5.05
CA GLY A 563 -19.97 14.26 3.87
C GLY A 563 -20.34 13.59 2.57
N VAL A 564 -20.03 14.29 1.51
CA VAL A 564 -20.17 13.82 0.13
C VAL A 564 -18.77 13.51 -0.41
N TYR A 565 -18.62 12.32 -0.96
CA TYR A 565 -17.35 11.81 -1.49
C TYR A 565 -17.52 11.47 -2.96
N TYR A 566 -16.56 11.85 -3.77
CA TYR A 566 -16.57 11.61 -5.20
C TYR A 566 -15.31 10.85 -5.63
N GLN A 567 -15.49 9.99 -6.62
CA GLN A 567 -14.39 9.38 -7.34
C GLN A 567 -14.59 9.61 -8.83
N PRO A 568 -13.74 10.42 -9.48
CA PRO A 568 -13.74 10.55 -10.92
C PRO A 568 -13.46 9.18 -11.57
N PRO A 569 -14.04 8.91 -12.75
CA PRO A 569 -13.82 7.65 -13.42
C PRO A 569 -12.34 7.50 -13.78
N PHE A 570 -11.84 6.29 -13.63
CA PHE A 570 -10.56 5.87 -14.15
C PHE A 570 -10.68 5.55 -15.64
N TYR A 571 -9.63 5.72 -16.42
CA TYR A 571 -9.65 5.54 -17.86
C TYR A 571 -10.33 4.24 -18.32
N ARG A 572 -10.01 3.09 -17.69
CA ARG A 572 -10.60 1.79 -18.06
C ARG A 572 -12.12 1.71 -17.84
N GLU A 573 -12.67 2.51 -16.91
CA GLU A 573 -14.11 2.59 -16.65
C GLU A 573 -14.84 3.39 -17.72
N MET A 574 -14.12 4.27 -18.44
CA MET A 574 -14.64 5.07 -19.55
C MET A 574 -14.78 4.26 -20.85
N ARG A 575 -14.09 3.12 -20.95
CA ARG A 575 -14.04 2.33 -22.16
C ARG A 575 -15.25 1.41 -22.26
N ASN A 576 -15.96 1.49 -23.38
CA ASN A 576 -17.03 0.58 -23.75
C ASN A 576 -16.47 -0.78 -24.20
N PHE A 577 -17.32 -1.80 -24.26
CA PHE A 577 -16.94 -3.15 -24.72
C PHE A 577 -16.50 -3.20 -26.19
N ASP A 578 -16.93 -2.25 -27.02
CA ASP A 578 -16.52 -2.11 -28.41
C ASP A 578 -15.17 -1.36 -28.58
N GLY A 579 -14.51 -1.02 -27.48
CA GLY A 579 -13.24 -0.29 -27.48
C GLY A 579 -13.35 1.21 -27.70
N THR A 580 -14.56 1.79 -27.75
CA THR A 580 -14.76 3.25 -27.79
C THR A 580 -14.75 3.85 -26.38
N ILE A 581 -14.56 5.17 -26.30
CA ILE A 581 -14.66 5.91 -25.02
C ILE A 581 -16.07 6.47 -24.85
N ASN A 582 -16.62 6.31 -23.65
CA ASN A 582 -17.82 7.02 -23.22
C ASN A 582 -17.43 8.39 -22.62
N PRO A 583 -17.63 9.50 -23.33
CA PRO A 583 -17.27 10.83 -22.83
C PRO A 583 -18.23 11.34 -21.76
N ASP A 584 -19.43 10.77 -21.65
CA ASP A 584 -20.50 11.25 -20.76
C ASP A 584 -20.49 10.58 -19.38
N ILE A 585 -19.53 9.70 -19.12
CA ILE A 585 -19.41 9.03 -17.83
C ILE A 585 -19.19 10.04 -16.70
N LYS A 586 -19.97 9.91 -15.63
CA LYS A 586 -19.92 10.78 -14.48
C LYS A 586 -19.11 10.17 -13.35
N SER A 587 -18.59 11.03 -12.50
CA SER A 587 -17.95 10.60 -11.25
C SER A 587 -18.93 9.82 -10.37
N GLN A 588 -18.41 8.79 -9.72
CA GLN A 588 -19.14 8.05 -8.69
C GLN A 588 -19.32 8.93 -7.46
N VAL A 589 -20.43 8.78 -6.75
CA VAL A 589 -20.79 9.58 -5.58
C VAL A 589 -21.14 8.69 -4.41
N SER A 590 -20.59 9.00 -3.24
CA SER A 590 -20.92 8.33 -1.97
C SER A 590 -21.34 9.36 -0.94
N TYR A 591 -22.49 9.15 -0.30
CA TYR A 591 -22.95 9.90 0.87
C TYR A 591 -22.65 9.09 2.12
N GLN A 592 -21.87 9.64 3.04
CA GLN A 592 -21.43 8.92 4.22
C GLN A 592 -21.86 9.64 5.49
N THR A 593 -22.30 8.86 6.47
CA THR A 593 -22.52 9.29 7.85
C THR A 593 -21.98 8.21 8.77
N ILE A 594 -21.08 8.57 9.68
CA ILE A 594 -20.42 7.66 10.60
C ILE A 594 -20.59 8.18 12.02
N LEU A 595 -21.18 7.35 12.88
CA LEU A 595 -21.22 7.56 14.33
C LEU A 595 -20.21 6.60 14.96
N GLY A 596 -19.25 7.12 15.70
CA GLY A 596 -18.18 6.34 16.32
C GLY A 596 -18.05 6.61 17.82
N SER A 597 -17.62 5.62 18.57
CA SER A 597 -17.28 5.73 19.97
C SER A 597 -16.02 4.95 20.28
N ASP A 598 -15.07 5.59 20.96
CA ASP A 598 -13.87 4.94 21.50
C ASP A 598 -13.96 4.90 23.02
N HIS A 599 -13.60 3.78 23.63
CA HIS A 599 -13.45 3.62 25.06
C HIS A 599 -12.08 3.01 25.38
N ASN A 600 -11.22 3.79 26.04
CA ASN A 600 -9.94 3.30 26.55
C ASN A 600 -10.11 2.90 28.02
N PHE A 601 -9.67 1.71 28.35
CA PHE A 601 -9.72 1.19 29.73
C PHE A 601 -8.53 0.27 30.03
N LYS A 602 -8.34 -0.04 31.29
CA LYS A 602 -7.34 -1.03 31.75
C LYS A 602 -8.06 -2.25 32.27
N ALA A 603 -7.69 -3.43 31.80
CA ALA A 603 -8.14 -4.72 32.32
C ALA A 603 -6.92 -5.65 32.44
N TRP A 604 -6.89 -6.47 33.50
CA TRP A 604 -5.76 -7.40 33.79
C TRP A 604 -4.37 -6.74 33.74
N GLY A 605 -4.27 -5.47 34.16
CA GLY A 605 -3.02 -4.71 34.15
C GLY A 605 -2.55 -4.23 32.77
N ARG A 606 -3.35 -4.42 31.71
CA ARG A 606 -3.02 -4.03 30.32
C ARG A 606 -3.98 -2.97 29.80
N PRO A 607 -3.52 -2.08 28.90
CA PRO A 607 -4.41 -1.13 28.23
C PRO A 607 -5.23 -1.83 27.14
N PHE A 608 -6.50 -1.49 27.06
CA PHE A 608 -7.45 -1.90 26.03
C PHE A 608 -8.12 -0.68 25.43
N LYS A 609 -8.41 -0.78 24.14
CA LYS A 609 -9.25 0.16 23.41
C LYS A 609 -10.42 -0.62 22.80
N PHE A 610 -11.63 -0.20 23.09
CA PHE A 610 -12.85 -0.66 22.42
C PHE A 610 -13.31 0.46 21.47
N THR A 611 -13.53 0.12 20.22
CA THR A 611 -14.06 1.02 19.19
C THR A 611 -15.35 0.43 18.63
N ALA A 612 -16.41 1.24 18.58
CA ALA A 612 -17.67 0.91 17.95
C ALA A 612 -18.02 1.99 16.92
N GLU A 613 -18.43 1.56 15.74
CA GLU A 613 -18.84 2.44 14.65
C GLU A 613 -20.10 1.90 13.97
#